data_40ca3907144e61fff0dfdeddf620b4ed
#
_entry.id   40ca3907144e61fff0dfdeddf620b4ed
#
_cell.length_a   1.000
_cell.length_b   1.000
_cell.length_c   1.000
_cell.angle_alpha   90.00
_cell.angle_beta   90.00
_cell.angle_gamma   90.00
#
_symmetry.space_group_name_H-M   'P 1'
#
loop_
_entity.id
_entity.type
_entity.pdbx_description
1 polymer ?
#
loop_
_entity_poly.entity_id
_entity_poly.type
_entity_poly.pdbx_seq_one_letter_code
_entity_poly.pdbx_strand_id
1 'polypeptide(L)'
;MKTVTEHLKDRHLDVDLHRPMVDEVERVATFFLYNLTGQLVGFQQYRPEGDKKPGNNPLLGKYYTYRKQPTLAVWGVESLFLSPGVVFVCEGLFDAARLTERGFSALAVLSNNPSPDLRNWLTCLNRKVVAVCDNDDAGRKLAKFGDVVLFTEEKDLGDSSDEYVTKVLQMHC
;
A
#
# COMPACT_ATOMS: atom_id res chain seq x y z
N MET A 1 18.54 18.82 7.00
CA MET A 1 17.87 17.51 6.99
C MET A 1 16.47 17.75 6.47
N LYS A 2 15.96 16.97 5.49
CA LYS A 2 14.58 17.10 5.01
C LYS A 2 13.58 16.74 6.11
N THR A 3 12.43 17.40 6.14
CA THR A 3 11.32 17.02 7.03
C THR A 3 10.73 15.68 6.61
N VAL A 4 9.96 15.03 7.49
CA VAL A 4 9.23 13.79 7.12
C VAL A 4 8.25 14.08 5.99
N THR A 5 7.56 15.21 6.07
CA THR A 5 6.62 15.66 5.03
C THR A 5 7.30 15.86 3.67
N GLU A 6 8.47 16.48 3.62
CA GLU A 6 9.25 16.60 2.38
C GLU A 6 9.68 15.23 1.84
N HIS A 7 10.07 14.33 2.73
CA HIS A 7 10.46 12.99 2.34
C HIS A 7 9.29 12.17 1.76
N LEU A 8 8.08 12.33 2.31
CA LEU A 8 6.87 11.72 1.75
C LEU A 8 6.57 12.24 0.35
N LYS A 9 6.69 13.55 0.14
CA LYS A 9 6.52 14.19 -1.18
C LYS A 9 7.56 13.71 -2.20
N ASP A 10 8.82 13.54 -1.78
CA ASP A 10 9.86 12.96 -2.64
C ASP A 10 9.54 11.52 -3.06
N ARG A 11 8.76 10.80 -2.25
CA ARG A 11 8.22 9.47 -2.58
C ARG A 11 6.87 9.55 -3.30
N HIS A 12 6.56 10.68 -3.88
CA HIS A 12 5.34 10.92 -4.65
C HIS A 12 4.04 10.71 -3.86
N LEU A 13 4.04 10.85 -2.53
CA LEU A 13 2.83 10.80 -1.72
C LEU A 13 2.18 12.17 -1.62
N ASP A 14 0.92 12.27 -2.00
CA ASP A 14 0.10 13.45 -1.74
C ASP A 14 -0.32 13.48 -0.27
N VAL A 15 0.42 14.30 0.53
CA VAL A 15 0.23 14.39 1.98
C VAL A 15 -1.12 15.05 2.32
N ASP A 16 -1.60 15.96 1.48
CA ASP A 16 -2.86 16.66 1.69
C ASP A 16 -4.07 15.75 1.41
N LEU A 17 -3.95 14.86 0.44
CA LEU A 17 -4.96 13.85 0.12
C LEU A 17 -5.01 12.75 1.19
N HIS A 18 -3.86 12.14 1.49
CA HIS A 18 -3.79 10.93 2.34
C HIS A 18 -3.71 11.23 3.84
N ARG A 19 -3.37 12.46 4.21
CA ARG A 19 -3.36 12.98 5.60
C ARG A 19 -2.74 12.03 6.63
N PRO A 20 -1.50 11.56 6.41
CA PRO A 20 -0.81 10.78 7.43
C PRO A 20 -0.62 11.63 8.70
N MET A 21 -0.63 10.99 9.87
CA MET A 21 -0.24 11.66 11.09
C MET A 21 1.30 11.74 11.12
N VAL A 22 1.83 12.95 11.00
CA VAL A 22 3.27 13.19 10.94
C VAL A 22 3.77 13.76 12.26
N ASP A 23 4.78 13.11 12.82
CA ASP A 23 5.56 13.63 13.95
C ASP A 23 6.98 13.96 13.45
N GLU A 24 7.26 15.25 13.33
CA GLU A 24 8.57 15.72 12.84
C GLU A 24 9.67 15.61 13.92
N VAL A 25 9.31 15.54 15.20
CA VAL A 25 10.27 15.37 16.30
C VAL A 25 10.75 13.93 16.34
N GLU A 26 9.82 12.97 16.36
CA GLU A 26 10.12 11.53 16.34
C GLU A 26 10.46 11.02 14.94
N ARG A 27 10.40 11.87 13.93
CA ARG A 27 10.73 11.55 12.54
C ARG A 27 9.92 10.37 11.99
N VAL A 28 8.60 10.40 12.17
CA VAL A 28 7.71 9.29 11.79
C VAL A 28 6.43 9.79 11.14
N ALA A 29 5.98 9.08 10.11
CA ALA A 29 4.64 9.21 9.55
C ALA A 29 3.82 7.96 9.89
N THR A 30 2.61 8.13 10.39
CA THR A 30 1.70 7.05 10.76
C THR A 30 0.49 7.05 9.82
N PHE A 31 0.25 5.89 9.22
CA PHE A 31 -0.86 5.59 8.33
C PHE A 31 -1.80 4.60 8.99
N PHE A 32 -3.08 4.93 9.08
CA PHE A 32 -4.08 4.09 9.72
C PHE A 32 -4.56 2.97 8.81
N LEU A 33 -4.80 1.80 9.41
CA LEU A 33 -5.25 0.60 8.72
C LEU A 33 -6.66 0.24 9.17
N TYR A 34 -7.48 -0.12 8.21
CA TYR A 34 -8.87 -0.45 8.43
C TYR A 34 -9.17 -1.88 8.01
N ASN A 35 -10.15 -2.48 8.67
CA ASN A 35 -10.78 -3.67 8.15
C ASN A 35 -11.82 -3.27 7.08
N LEU A 36 -12.47 -4.27 6.54
CA LEU A 36 -13.40 -4.11 5.42
C LEU A 36 -14.75 -3.52 5.81
N THR A 37 -15.02 -3.44 7.10
CA THR A 37 -16.20 -2.75 7.64
C THR A 37 -15.87 -1.30 8.04
N GLY A 38 -14.66 -0.81 7.71
CA GLY A 38 -14.23 0.55 8.00
C GLY A 38 -13.81 0.80 9.44
N GLN A 39 -13.60 -0.25 10.24
CA GLN A 39 -13.10 -0.09 11.61
C GLN A 39 -11.59 0.04 11.62
N LEU A 40 -11.06 0.96 12.42
CA LEU A 40 -9.63 1.11 12.66
C LEU A 40 -9.09 -0.11 13.42
N VAL A 41 -8.16 -0.84 12.82
CA VAL A 41 -7.63 -2.10 13.37
C VAL A 41 -6.11 -2.15 13.45
N GLY A 42 -5.44 -1.09 13.00
CA GLY A 42 -3.99 -1.03 13.05
C GLY A 42 -3.43 0.24 12.45
N PHE A 43 -2.12 0.25 12.32
CA PHE A 43 -1.38 1.34 11.69
C PHE A 43 -0.06 0.83 11.12
N GLN A 44 0.46 1.55 10.12
CA GLN A 44 1.84 1.42 9.69
C GLN A 44 2.57 2.73 9.95
N GLN A 45 3.74 2.62 10.58
CA GLN A 45 4.69 3.72 10.74
C GLN A 45 5.78 3.63 9.68
N TYR A 46 6.10 4.76 9.11
CA TYR A 46 7.21 4.95 8.18
C TYR A 46 8.20 5.92 8.76
N ARG A 47 9.47 5.52 8.83
CA ARG A 47 10.61 6.35 9.24
C ARG A 47 11.57 6.51 8.08
N PRO A 48 11.78 7.73 7.57
CA PRO A 48 12.70 7.97 6.45
C PRO A 48 14.10 7.40 6.70
N GLU A 49 14.64 7.61 7.88
CA GLU A 49 15.97 7.19 8.32
C GLU A 49 15.99 5.82 9.02
N GLY A 50 14.84 5.15 9.10
CA GLY A 50 14.74 3.85 9.78
C GLY A 50 15.49 2.73 9.05
N ASP A 51 15.96 1.77 9.81
CA ASP A 51 16.68 0.62 9.28
C ASP A 51 15.75 -0.31 8.49
N LYS A 52 16.20 -0.79 7.33
CA LYS A 52 15.47 -1.82 6.57
C LYS A 52 15.42 -3.16 7.33
N LYS A 53 16.41 -3.41 8.19
CA LYS A 53 16.52 -4.63 9.01
C LYS A 53 16.82 -4.23 10.45
N PRO A 54 15.79 -3.86 11.24
CA PRO A 54 15.96 -3.22 12.56
C PRO A 54 16.47 -4.16 13.68
N GLY A 55 16.92 -5.36 13.36
CA GLY A 55 17.42 -6.31 14.36
C GLY A 55 16.37 -6.66 15.42
N ASN A 56 16.74 -6.50 16.70
CA ASN A 56 15.88 -6.87 17.83
C ASN A 56 14.81 -5.83 18.19
N ASN A 57 14.84 -4.64 17.57
CA ASN A 57 13.85 -3.59 17.86
C ASN A 57 13.09 -3.19 16.59
N PRO A 58 11.96 -3.85 16.31
CA PRO A 58 11.17 -3.57 15.11
C PRO A 58 10.61 -2.13 15.06
N LEU A 59 10.48 -1.45 16.22
CA LEU A 59 10.00 -0.07 16.29
C LEU A 59 10.96 0.94 15.64
N LEU A 60 12.25 0.58 15.51
CA LEU A 60 13.26 1.40 14.84
C LEU A 60 13.35 1.13 13.34
N GLY A 61 12.58 0.18 12.84
CA GLY A 61 12.53 -0.17 11.43
C GLY A 61 12.01 0.95 10.55
N LYS A 62 12.44 0.96 9.28
CA LYS A 62 11.91 1.86 8.25
C LYS A 62 10.39 1.74 8.13
N TYR A 63 9.88 0.53 8.27
CA TYR A 63 8.46 0.24 8.34
C TYR A 63 8.17 -0.57 9.61
N TYR A 64 7.20 -0.12 10.38
CA TYR A 64 6.64 -0.86 11.50
C TYR A 64 5.13 -0.96 11.34
N THR A 65 4.60 -2.18 11.29
CA THR A 65 3.17 -2.42 11.14
C THR A 65 2.61 -3.09 12.38
N TYR A 66 1.64 -2.44 13.01
CA TYR A 66 0.82 -3.03 14.06
C TYR A 66 -0.58 -3.32 13.52
N ARG A 67 -1.11 -4.49 13.83
CA ARG A 67 -2.49 -4.84 13.52
C ARG A 67 -3.06 -5.75 14.60
N LYS A 68 -4.34 -5.54 14.92
CA LYS A 68 -5.07 -6.40 15.83
C LYS A 68 -5.28 -7.77 15.18
N GLN A 69 -4.70 -8.81 15.77
CA GLN A 69 -4.86 -10.16 15.26
C GLN A 69 -6.20 -10.79 15.72
N PRO A 70 -6.83 -11.64 14.92
CA PRO A 70 -6.49 -12.07 13.55
C PRO A 70 -7.12 -11.21 12.44
N THR A 71 -7.43 -9.97 12.70
CA THR A 71 -8.20 -9.08 11.83
C THR A 71 -7.45 -8.74 10.55
N LEU A 72 -8.12 -8.82 9.42
CA LEU A 72 -7.61 -8.28 8.17
C LEU A 72 -7.49 -6.76 8.27
N ALA A 73 -6.30 -6.24 8.04
CA ALA A 73 -6.00 -4.82 8.07
C ALA A 73 -5.34 -4.41 6.75
N VAL A 74 -5.93 -3.44 6.08
CA VAL A 74 -5.43 -2.89 4.81
C VAL A 74 -5.41 -1.36 4.87
N TRP A 75 -4.58 -0.76 4.03
CA TRP A 75 -4.62 0.68 3.77
C TRP A 75 -5.38 0.93 2.46
N GLY A 76 -6.10 2.05 2.37
CA GLY A 76 -6.75 2.51 1.16
C GLY A 76 -8.21 2.04 0.99
N VAL A 77 -8.88 1.54 2.03
CA VAL A 77 -10.30 1.13 1.98
C VAL A 77 -11.22 2.25 1.48
N GLU A 78 -10.91 3.49 1.83
CA GLU A 78 -11.62 4.68 1.36
C GLU A 78 -11.56 4.87 -0.16
N SER A 79 -10.53 4.33 -0.81
CA SER A 79 -10.38 4.41 -2.27
C SER A 79 -11.36 3.53 -3.04
N LEU A 80 -12.04 2.59 -2.37
CA LEU A 80 -12.95 1.64 -3.02
C LEU A 80 -14.12 2.31 -3.74
N PHE A 81 -14.38 3.58 -3.48
CA PHE A 81 -15.41 4.36 -4.19
C PHE A 81 -14.92 5.06 -5.46
N LEU A 82 -13.60 5.05 -5.72
CA LEU A 82 -13.01 5.78 -6.85
C LEU A 82 -13.26 5.09 -8.20
N SER A 83 -13.07 3.79 -8.28
CA SER A 83 -13.29 3.03 -9.52
C SER A 83 -14.11 1.76 -9.27
N PRO A 84 -15.37 1.70 -9.70
CA PRO A 84 -16.27 0.60 -9.34
C PRO A 84 -15.97 -0.73 -10.04
N GLY A 85 -15.30 -0.72 -11.19
CA GLY A 85 -15.08 -1.92 -12.01
C GLY A 85 -13.80 -2.70 -11.69
N VAL A 86 -12.80 -2.04 -11.11
CA VAL A 86 -11.49 -2.61 -10.85
C VAL A 86 -10.99 -2.22 -9.47
N VAL A 87 -10.24 -3.10 -8.83
CA VAL A 87 -9.48 -2.81 -7.62
C VAL A 87 -8.05 -3.32 -7.78
N PHE A 88 -7.10 -2.46 -7.54
CA PHE A 88 -5.69 -2.81 -7.51
C PHE A 88 -5.31 -3.25 -6.10
N VAL A 89 -4.49 -4.29 -6.00
CA VAL A 89 -3.97 -4.79 -4.72
C VAL A 89 -2.45 -4.77 -4.80
N CYS A 90 -1.84 -4.00 -3.92
CA CYS A 90 -0.40 -3.79 -3.84
C CYS A 90 0.16 -4.34 -2.53
N GLU A 91 1.44 -4.66 -2.48
CA GLU A 91 2.12 -4.99 -1.24
C GLU A 91 2.32 -3.75 -0.38
N GLY A 92 2.84 -2.68 -0.96
CA GLY A 92 3.25 -1.45 -0.29
C GLY A 92 2.21 -0.34 -0.31
N LEU A 93 2.27 0.50 0.73
CA LEU A 93 1.40 1.68 0.86
C LEU A 93 1.67 2.70 -0.25
N PHE A 94 2.96 2.96 -0.55
CA PHE A 94 3.33 3.95 -1.57
C PHE A 94 2.89 3.52 -2.97
N ASP A 95 2.88 2.21 -3.26
CA ASP A 95 2.38 1.69 -4.53
C ASP A 95 0.89 1.96 -4.69
N ALA A 96 0.11 1.64 -3.64
CA ALA A 96 -1.33 1.90 -3.65
C ALA A 96 -1.65 3.40 -3.71
N ALA A 97 -0.89 4.25 -3.01
CA ALA A 97 -1.07 5.70 -3.05
C ALA A 97 -0.95 6.26 -4.46
N ARG A 98 0.05 5.81 -5.24
CA ARG A 98 0.25 6.22 -6.64
C ARG A 98 -0.98 5.96 -7.53
N LEU A 99 -1.72 4.91 -7.24
CA LEU A 99 -2.93 4.53 -7.97
C LEU A 99 -4.15 5.33 -7.50
N THR A 100 -4.31 5.49 -6.18
CA THR A 100 -5.42 6.25 -5.60
C THR A 100 -5.37 7.73 -5.98
N GLU A 101 -4.19 8.33 -6.04
CA GLU A 101 -3.96 9.71 -6.50
C GLU A 101 -4.37 9.94 -7.95
N ARG A 102 -4.49 8.86 -8.73
CA ARG A 102 -4.97 8.88 -10.12
C ARG A 102 -6.44 8.47 -10.27
N GLY A 103 -7.15 8.37 -9.15
CA GLY A 103 -8.59 8.08 -9.14
C GLY A 103 -8.95 6.60 -9.23
N PHE A 104 -8.03 5.70 -8.93
CA PHE A 104 -8.29 4.25 -8.94
C PHE A 104 -8.44 3.68 -7.54
N SER A 105 -9.31 2.68 -7.39
CA SER A 105 -9.43 1.90 -6.16
C SER A 105 -8.19 1.06 -5.98
N ALA A 106 -7.43 1.29 -4.91
CA ALA A 106 -6.23 0.52 -4.61
C ALA A 106 -6.09 0.24 -3.10
N LEU A 107 -5.65 -0.96 -2.78
CA LEU A 107 -5.44 -1.44 -1.42
C LEU A 107 -3.99 -1.86 -1.24
N ALA A 108 -3.38 -1.43 -0.14
CA ALA A 108 -2.11 -1.98 0.31
C ALA A 108 -2.34 -3.03 1.39
N VAL A 109 -1.83 -4.24 1.17
CA VAL A 109 -2.00 -5.36 2.11
C VAL A 109 -0.89 -5.44 3.15
N LEU A 110 0.19 -4.71 2.97
CA LEU A 110 1.33 -4.54 3.89
C LEU A 110 1.92 -5.88 4.36
N SER A 111 1.87 -6.88 3.51
CA SER A 111 2.34 -8.22 3.79
C SER A 111 2.68 -8.95 2.50
N ASN A 112 3.80 -9.63 2.51
CA ASN A 112 4.20 -10.54 1.44
C ASN A 112 3.46 -11.88 1.48
N ASN A 113 2.65 -12.13 2.49
CA ASN A 113 1.83 -13.33 2.62
C ASN A 113 0.45 -12.96 3.18
N PRO A 114 -0.43 -12.38 2.34
CA PRO A 114 -1.77 -11.96 2.77
C PRO A 114 -2.59 -13.13 3.30
N SER A 115 -3.46 -12.83 4.28
CA SER A 115 -4.39 -13.81 4.83
C SER A 115 -5.32 -14.39 3.74
N PRO A 116 -5.68 -15.68 3.80
CA PRO A 116 -6.72 -16.24 2.94
C PRO A 116 -8.05 -15.49 2.98
N ASP A 117 -8.37 -14.84 4.11
CA ASP A 117 -9.57 -14.03 4.26
C ASP A 117 -9.61 -12.84 3.27
N LEU A 118 -8.45 -12.32 2.89
CA LEU A 118 -8.36 -11.29 1.86
C LEU A 118 -8.98 -11.77 0.54
N ARG A 119 -8.70 -13.01 0.13
CA ARG A 119 -9.26 -13.58 -1.12
C ARG A 119 -10.78 -13.62 -1.06
N ASN A 120 -11.33 -14.16 0.04
CA ASN A 120 -12.78 -14.27 0.22
C ASN A 120 -13.43 -12.89 0.13
N TRP A 121 -12.81 -11.91 0.75
CA TRP A 121 -13.30 -10.55 0.74
C TRP A 121 -13.23 -9.90 -0.65
N LEU A 122 -12.10 -10.00 -1.34
CA LEU A 122 -11.95 -9.47 -2.70
C LEU A 122 -13.00 -10.05 -3.64
N THR A 123 -13.32 -11.35 -3.49
CA THR A 123 -14.40 -12.01 -4.23
C THR A 123 -15.76 -11.36 -3.94
N CYS A 124 -16.04 -10.98 -2.69
CA CYS A 124 -17.30 -10.31 -2.32
C CYS A 124 -17.44 -8.89 -2.92
N LEU A 125 -16.35 -8.25 -3.32
CA LEU A 125 -16.43 -6.95 -4.00
C LEU A 125 -17.07 -7.03 -5.38
N ASN A 126 -17.08 -8.20 -6.01
CA ASN A 126 -17.55 -8.40 -7.37
C ASN A 126 -16.91 -7.44 -8.37
N ARG A 127 -15.60 -7.26 -8.26
CA ARG A 127 -14.76 -6.41 -9.11
C ARG A 127 -13.59 -7.19 -9.67
N LYS A 128 -13.07 -6.76 -10.80
CA LYS A 128 -11.80 -7.28 -11.32
C LYS A 128 -10.67 -6.90 -10.38
N VAL A 129 -9.94 -7.87 -9.88
CA VAL A 129 -8.79 -7.66 -9.00
C VAL A 129 -7.51 -7.70 -9.81
N VAL A 130 -6.73 -6.62 -9.78
CA VAL A 130 -5.40 -6.53 -10.39
C VAL A 130 -4.36 -6.55 -9.28
N ALA A 131 -3.61 -7.64 -9.16
CA ALA A 131 -2.48 -7.71 -8.25
C ALA A 131 -1.25 -7.04 -8.86
N VAL A 132 -0.79 -5.96 -8.25
CA VAL A 132 0.44 -5.26 -8.62
C VAL A 132 1.56 -5.76 -7.73
N CYS A 133 2.51 -6.46 -8.33
CA CYS A 133 3.52 -7.24 -7.65
C CYS A 133 4.91 -6.77 -8.01
N ASP A 134 5.79 -6.69 -7.02
CA ASP A 134 7.21 -6.57 -7.27
C ASP A 134 7.73 -7.83 -7.97
N ASN A 135 8.75 -7.68 -8.80
CA ASN A 135 9.30 -8.80 -9.54
C ASN A 135 10.27 -9.64 -8.67
N ASP A 136 9.73 -10.17 -7.58
CA ASP A 136 10.46 -11.00 -6.62
C ASP A 136 9.58 -12.14 -6.07
N ASP A 137 10.11 -12.90 -5.10
CA ASP A 137 9.40 -14.03 -4.50
C ASP A 137 8.20 -13.59 -3.62
N ALA A 138 8.25 -12.39 -3.05
CA ALA A 138 7.15 -11.83 -2.28
C ALA A 138 5.98 -11.45 -3.20
N GLY A 139 6.27 -10.78 -4.31
CA GLY A 139 5.27 -10.43 -5.32
C GLY A 139 4.58 -11.66 -5.92
N ARG A 140 5.29 -12.78 -6.10
CA ARG A 140 4.68 -14.05 -6.56
C ARG A 140 3.64 -14.62 -5.59
N LYS A 141 3.74 -14.31 -4.30
CA LYS A 141 2.72 -14.72 -3.31
C LYS A 141 1.48 -13.86 -3.42
N LEU A 142 1.65 -12.54 -3.59
CA LEU A 142 0.54 -11.61 -3.80
C LEU A 142 -0.19 -11.91 -5.12
N ALA A 143 0.52 -12.32 -6.16
CA ALA A 143 -0.04 -12.67 -7.47
C ALA A 143 -1.21 -13.67 -7.40
N LYS A 144 -1.25 -14.54 -6.39
CA LYS A 144 -2.31 -15.53 -6.20
C LYS A 144 -3.67 -14.91 -5.85
N PHE A 145 -3.71 -13.63 -5.50
CA PHE A 145 -4.93 -12.92 -5.09
C PHE A 145 -5.58 -12.14 -6.23
N GLY A 146 -4.88 -11.95 -7.36
CA GLY A 146 -5.39 -11.21 -8.52
C GLY A 146 -6.09 -12.10 -9.55
N ASP A 147 -7.12 -11.57 -10.20
CA ASP A 147 -7.67 -12.11 -11.45
C ASP A 147 -6.70 -11.81 -12.61
N VAL A 148 -6.00 -10.71 -12.50
CA VAL A 148 -4.91 -10.28 -13.37
C VAL A 148 -3.69 -9.97 -12.51
N VAL A 149 -2.52 -10.33 -13.01
CA VAL A 149 -1.25 -10.09 -12.31
C VAL A 149 -0.39 -9.19 -13.16
N LEU A 150 0.15 -8.16 -12.53
CA LEU A 150 1.09 -7.24 -13.11
C LEU A 150 2.38 -7.29 -12.29
N PHE A 151 3.47 -7.69 -12.91
CA PHE A 151 4.80 -7.52 -12.32
C PHE A 151 5.40 -6.21 -12.78
N THR A 152 5.87 -5.40 -11.85
CA THR A 152 6.52 -4.13 -12.17
C THR A 152 7.86 -4.39 -12.87
N GLU A 153 8.14 -3.63 -13.93
CA GLU A 153 9.43 -3.68 -14.63
C GLU A 153 10.52 -3.00 -13.79
N GLU A 154 10.15 -1.96 -13.06
CA GLU A 154 10.97 -1.26 -12.09
C GLU A 154 10.83 -1.91 -10.71
N LYS A 155 11.61 -1.48 -9.73
CA LYS A 155 11.72 -2.10 -8.42
C LYS A 155 10.38 -2.16 -7.68
N ASP A 156 9.68 -1.03 -7.61
CA ASP A 156 8.33 -0.91 -7.08
C ASP A 156 7.59 0.25 -7.78
N LEU A 157 6.26 0.26 -7.68
CA LEU A 157 5.44 1.28 -8.32
C LEU A 157 5.57 2.63 -7.58
N GLY A 158 5.81 2.60 -6.27
CA GLY A 158 5.92 3.78 -5.42
C GLY A 158 7.11 4.67 -5.78
N ASP A 159 8.20 4.06 -6.26
CA ASP A 159 9.43 4.76 -6.68
C ASP A 159 9.50 4.93 -8.22
N SER A 160 8.50 4.46 -8.98
CA SER A 160 8.46 4.53 -10.44
C SER A 160 8.08 5.91 -10.98
N SER A 161 8.43 6.19 -12.25
CA SER A 161 8.07 7.43 -12.92
C SER A 161 6.56 7.56 -13.16
N ASP A 162 6.07 8.81 -13.32
CA ASP A 162 4.65 9.07 -13.60
C ASP A 162 4.21 8.47 -14.93
N GLU A 163 5.09 8.47 -15.93
CA GLU A 163 4.84 7.88 -17.24
C GLU A 163 4.66 6.36 -17.14
N TYR A 164 5.48 5.70 -16.34
CA TYR A 164 5.37 4.26 -16.11
C TYR A 164 4.05 3.90 -15.41
N VAL A 165 3.69 4.63 -14.34
CA VAL A 165 2.41 4.40 -13.63
C VAL A 165 1.22 4.61 -14.56
N THR A 166 1.26 5.64 -15.40
CA THR A 166 0.20 5.90 -16.39
C THR A 166 0.09 4.77 -17.42
N LYS A 167 1.23 4.26 -17.92
CA LYS A 167 1.26 3.10 -18.83
C LYS A 167 0.63 1.86 -18.20
N VAL A 168 0.96 1.57 -16.93
CA VAL A 168 0.38 0.47 -16.16
C VAL A 168 -1.13 0.56 -16.09
N LEU A 169 -1.67 1.74 -15.79
CA LEU A 169 -3.11 1.97 -15.71
C LEU A 169 -3.81 1.78 -17.06
N GLN A 170 -3.23 2.28 -18.13
CA GLN A 170 -3.82 2.16 -19.48
C GLN A 170 -3.93 0.71 -19.98
N MET A 171 -3.09 -0.20 -19.49
CA MET A 171 -3.12 -1.60 -19.88
C MET A 171 -4.21 -2.41 -19.16
N HIS A 172 -4.76 -1.90 -18.06
CA HIS A 172 -5.63 -2.68 -17.16
C HIS A 172 -7.01 -2.05 -16.89
N CYS A 173 -7.29 -0.88 -17.46
CA CYS A 173 -8.57 -0.15 -17.32
C CYS A 173 -9.46 -0.26 -18.53
#